data_57457bca052c90112fcfc34eda92ef37
#
_entry.id   57457bca052c90112fcfc34eda92ef37
#
_cell.length_a   1.000
_cell.length_b   1.000
_cell.length_c   1.000
_cell.angle_alpha   90.00
_cell.angle_beta   90.00
_cell.angle_gamma   90.00
#
_symmetry.space_group_name_H-M   'P 1'
#
loop_
_entity.id
_entity.type
_entity.pdbx_description
1 polymer ?
#
loop_
_entity_poly.entity_id
_entity_poly.type
_entity_poly.pdbx_seq_one_letter_code
_entity_poly.pdbx_strand_id
1 'polypeptide(L)'
;TLKQAKKAETEHTFQNVATAWYELKKDSVTPAYAEDIWRSLTLHVFPDMGSTPISAISAPQVINLLRPLETKGSLETVKRLSQRLNEIMTYGVNSGLIHANPLSGIRSVFKKPKKKNMAALAPDELKELMVAIANASIKRTTRCLIEWQLNTMTRPAEAATTRWIDIDFEKRTWTIPAERMKKRRTHIIPLTDQALALLEAIKPYSGHREYVFPADRNPRTHCNSQTANMALKRMGFEGRLVSHGMRSM
;
A
#
# COMPACT_ATOMS: atom_id res chain seq x y z
N THR A 1 38.58 -27.84 -3.58
CA THR A 1 38.58 -28.56 -4.86
C THR A 1 37.54 -27.97 -5.81
N LEU A 2 37.75 -27.99 -7.15
CA LEU A 2 36.86 -27.49 -8.20
C LEU A 2 35.40 -28.00 -8.06
N LYS A 3 35.19 -29.22 -7.55
CA LYS A 3 33.86 -29.78 -7.27
C LYS A 3 33.13 -29.10 -6.11
N GLN A 4 33.82 -28.67 -5.08
CA GLN A 4 33.25 -27.95 -3.94
C GLN A 4 32.88 -26.51 -4.32
N ALA A 5 33.70 -25.86 -5.15
CA ALA A 5 33.41 -24.53 -5.67
C ALA A 5 32.17 -24.54 -6.58
N LYS A 6 32.05 -25.50 -7.52
CA LYS A 6 30.84 -25.66 -8.36
C LYS A 6 29.60 -26.02 -7.56
N LYS A 7 29.71 -26.80 -6.49
CA LYS A 7 28.57 -27.12 -5.61
C LYS A 7 28.11 -25.89 -4.83
N ALA A 8 29.05 -25.08 -4.32
CA ALA A 8 28.73 -23.81 -3.64
C ALA A 8 28.09 -22.80 -4.60
N GLU A 9 28.52 -22.74 -5.86
CA GLU A 9 27.93 -21.88 -6.89
C GLU A 9 26.46 -22.23 -7.20
N THR A 10 26.12 -23.52 -7.20
CA THR A 10 24.74 -23.99 -7.42
C THR A 10 23.84 -23.86 -6.18
N GLU A 11 24.42 -23.93 -4.98
CA GLU A 11 23.67 -23.79 -3.70
C GLU A 11 23.38 -22.33 -3.36
N HIS A 12 24.23 -21.38 -3.75
CA HIS A 12 24.12 -19.97 -3.41
C HIS A 12 23.69 -19.10 -4.60
N THR A 13 22.62 -19.53 -5.29
CA THR A 13 22.00 -18.69 -6.33
C THR A 13 21.36 -17.46 -5.70
N PHE A 14 21.21 -16.39 -6.49
CA PHE A 14 20.54 -15.16 -6.04
C PHE A 14 19.14 -15.46 -5.48
N GLN A 15 18.35 -16.32 -6.12
CA GLN A 15 17.01 -16.67 -5.66
C GLN A 15 17.04 -17.41 -4.32
N ASN A 16 17.98 -18.32 -4.09
CA ASN A 16 18.09 -19.05 -2.82
C ASN A 16 18.45 -18.07 -1.68
N VAL A 17 19.39 -17.16 -1.92
CA VAL A 17 19.79 -16.14 -0.94
C VAL A 17 18.64 -15.14 -0.70
N ALA A 18 17.94 -14.73 -1.75
CA ALA A 18 16.77 -13.88 -1.65
C ALA A 18 15.64 -14.55 -0.85
N THR A 19 15.46 -15.87 -0.99
CA THR A 19 14.49 -16.64 -0.20
C THR A 19 14.85 -16.63 1.28
N ALA A 20 16.11 -16.91 1.62
CA ALA A 20 16.58 -16.87 3.01
C ALA A 20 16.44 -15.47 3.63
N TRP A 21 16.80 -14.42 2.90
CA TRP A 21 16.58 -13.04 3.32
C TRP A 21 15.08 -12.73 3.51
N TYR A 22 14.22 -13.21 2.59
CA TYR A 22 12.79 -12.97 2.65
C TYR A 22 12.13 -13.61 3.87
N GLU A 23 12.55 -14.81 4.28
CA GLU A 23 12.05 -15.46 5.48
C GLU A 23 12.23 -14.57 6.74
N LEU A 24 13.37 -13.90 6.87
CA LEU A 24 13.61 -12.94 7.96
C LEU A 24 12.82 -11.64 7.76
N LYS A 25 12.71 -11.18 6.50
CA LYS A 25 12.06 -9.91 6.18
C LYS A 25 10.56 -9.94 6.41
N LYS A 26 9.89 -11.03 6.07
CA LYS A 26 8.43 -11.16 6.16
C LYS A 26 7.90 -10.95 7.58
N ASP A 27 8.66 -11.36 8.60
CA ASP A 27 8.27 -11.22 10.01
C ASP A 27 8.37 -9.77 10.51
N SER A 28 9.15 -8.93 9.82
CA SER A 28 9.36 -7.52 10.17
C SER A 28 8.39 -6.55 9.49
N VAL A 29 7.52 -7.03 8.59
CA VAL A 29 6.62 -6.21 7.77
C VAL A 29 5.19 -6.77 7.81
N THR A 30 4.22 -6.02 7.25
CA THR A 30 2.86 -6.54 7.12
C THR A 30 2.79 -7.64 6.05
N PRO A 31 1.90 -8.65 6.18
CA PRO A 31 1.75 -9.74 5.22
C PRO A 31 1.58 -9.24 3.77
N ALA A 32 0.69 -8.28 3.54
CA ALA A 32 0.47 -7.70 2.22
C ALA A 32 1.73 -7.03 1.63
N TYR A 33 2.57 -6.40 2.47
CA TYR A 33 3.82 -5.81 2.00
C TYR A 33 4.88 -6.88 1.74
N ALA A 34 4.90 -7.96 2.51
CA ALA A 34 5.74 -9.12 2.24
C ALA A 34 5.42 -9.74 0.87
N GLU A 35 4.13 -9.95 0.57
CA GLU A 35 3.67 -10.42 -0.73
C GLU A 35 4.12 -9.48 -1.88
N ASP A 36 3.98 -8.17 -1.69
CA ASP A 36 4.45 -7.17 -2.68
C ASP A 36 5.96 -7.24 -2.92
N ILE A 37 6.76 -7.47 -1.86
CA ILE A 37 8.21 -7.66 -1.98
C ILE A 37 8.49 -8.87 -2.86
N TRP A 38 7.94 -10.02 -2.49
CA TRP A 38 8.20 -11.28 -3.20
C TRP A 38 7.73 -11.21 -4.66
N ARG A 39 6.50 -10.79 -4.87
CA ARG A 39 5.92 -10.60 -6.20
C ARG A 39 6.80 -9.73 -7.10
N SER A 40 7.35 -8.64 -6.59
CA SER A 40 8.20 -7.77 -7.41
C SER A 40 9.52 -8.42 -7.80
N LEU A 41 10.12 -9.25 -6.92
CA LEU A 41 11.31 -10.02 -7.24
C LEU A 41 11.00 -11.11 -8.28
N THR A 42 9.89 -11.81 -8.10
CA THR A 42 9.43 -12.86 -9.04
C THR A 42 9.16 -12.30 -10.44
N LEU A 43 8.55 -11.12 -10.53
CA LEU A 43 8.18 -10.53 -11.82
C LEU A 43 9.36 -9.86 -12.55
N HIS A 44 10.31 -9.28 -11.81
CA HIS A 44 11.27 -8.37 -12.42
C HIS A 44 12.73 -8.76 -12.23
N VAL A 45 13.04 -9.76 -11.39
CA VAL A 45 14.41 -10.08 -11.04
C VAL A 45 14.72 -11.57 -11.28
N PHE A 46 13.92 -12.46 -10.74
CA PHE A 46 14.19 -13.89 -10.82
C PHE A 46 14.24 -14.47 -12.24
N PRO A 47 13.44 -14.00 -13.22
CA PRO A 47 13.53 -14.53 -14.58
C PRO A 47 14.93 -14.41 -15.19
N ASP A 48 15.62 -13.29 -14.91
CA ASP A 48 16.91 -12.98 -15.52
C ASP A 48 18.11 -13.28 -14.60
N MET A 49 17.92 -13.19 -13.27
CA MET A 49 19.02 -13.27 -12.30
C MET A 49 18.85 -14.37 -11.25
N GLY A 50 17.68 -15.01 -11.18
CA GLY A 50 17.38 -15.95 -10.09
C GLY A 50 18.38 -17.10 -9.97
N SER A 51 18.82 -17.67 -11.07
CA SER A 51 19.78 -18.78 -11.16
C SER A 51 21.25 -18.35 -11.09
N THR A 52 21.52 -17.04 -11.14
CA THR A 52 22.91 -16.54 -11.11
C THR A 52 23.50 -16.73 -9.72
N PRO A 53 24.74 -17.28 -9.58
CA PRO A 53 25.44 -17.30 -8.30
C PRO A 53 25.54 -15.89 -7.69
N ILE A 54 25.29 -15.75 -6.39
CA ILE A 54 25.31 -14.44 -5.74
C ILE A 54 26.68 -13.74 -5.86
N SER A 55 27.76 -14.51 -5.90
CA SER A 55 29.13 -14.02 -6.10
C SER A 55 29.39 -13.45 -7.50
N ALA A 56 28.58 -13.84 -8.50
CA ALA A 56 28.68 -13.38 -9.87
C ALA A 56 27.80 -12.15 -10.18
N ILE A 57 26.96 -11.72 -9.24
CA ILE A 57 26.11 -10.54 -9.41
C ILE A 57 26.99 -9.28 -9.47
N SER A 58 26.73 -8.45 -10.47
CA SER A 58 27.44 -7.19 -10.69
C SER A 58 26.50 -6.01 -10.85
N ALA A 59 26.98 -4.79 -10.54
CA ALA A 59 26.20 -3.56 -10.73
C ALA A 59 25.78 -3.34 -12.19
N PRO A 60 26.62 -3.53 -13.22
CA PRO A 60 26.19 -3.40 -14.62
C PRO A 60 25.04 -4.33 -14.99
N GLN A 61 25.05 -5.58 -14.52
CA GLN A 61 23.98 -6.54 -14.77
C GLN A 61 22.65 -6.04 -14.20
N VAL A 62 22.64 -5.58 -12.96
CA VAL A 62 21.42 -5.05 -12.30
C VAL A 62 20.95 -3.75 -12.95
N ILE A 63 21.88 -2.88 -13.38
CA ILE A 63 21.52 -1.66 -14.10
C ILE A 63 20.81 -2.02 -15.41
N ASN A 64 21.34 -2.95 -16.18
CA ASN A 64 20.74 -3.40 -17.44
C ASN A 64 19.36 -4.03 -17.21
N LEU A 65 19.19 -4.80 -16.15
CA LEU A 65 17.90 -5.40 -15.75
C LEU A 65 16.85 -4.34 -15.44
N LEU A 66 17.21 -3.26 -14.74
CA LEU A 66 16.26 -2.25 -14.30
C LEU A 66 16.04 -1.09 -15.31
N ARG A 67 16.92 -0.91 -16.30
CA ARG A 67 16.79 0.13 -17.34
C ARG A 67 15.46 0.12 -18.09
N PRO A 68 14.92 -1.02 -18.53
CA PRO A 68 13.61 -1.04 -19.21
C PRO A 68 12.48 -0.48 -18.35
N LEU A 69 12.50 -0.74 -17.03
CA LEU A 69 11.53 -0.18 -16.09
C LEU A 69 11.70 1.34 -15.92
N GLU A 70 12.93 1.82 -15.90
CA GLU A 70 13.22 3.27 -15.87
C GLU A 70 12.74 3.96 -17.15
N THR A 71 13.04 3.41 -18.32
CA THR A 71 12.60 3.93 -19.63
C THR A 71 11.07 3.98 -19.73
N LYS A 72 10.39 2.96 -19.19
CA LYS A 72 8.91 2.92 -19.08
C LYS A 72 8.35 3.96 -18.10
N GLY A 73 9.20 4.64 -17.31
CA GLY A 73 8.76 5.61 -16.30
C GLY A 73 8.34 5.01 -14.95
N SER A 74 8.54 3.71 -14.73
CA SER A 74 8.20 3.02 -13.48
C SER A 74 9.23 3.30 -12.37
N LEU A 75 9.55 4.58 -12.12
CA LEU A 75 10.67 5.00 -11.26
C LEU A 75 10.53 4.55 -9.80
N GLU A 76 9.31 4.49 -9.27
CA GLU A 76 9.10 4.01 -7.89
C GLU A 76 9.38 2.49 -7.79
N THR A 77 9.04 1.72 -8.83
CA THR A 77 9.37 0.29 -8.92
C THR A 77 10.88 0.09 -8.96
N VAL A 78 11.60 0.85 -9.80
CA VAL A 78 13.07 0.82 -9.89
C VAL A 78 13.69 1.13 -8.53
N LYS A 79 13.21 2.18 -7.86
CA LYS A 79 13.68 2.58 -6.53
C LYS A 79 13.51 1.46 -5.49
N ARG A 80 12.34 0.80 -5.48
CA ARG A 80 12.04 -0.28 -4.53
C ARG A 80 12.85 -1.54 -4.85
N LEU A 81 12.98 -1.91 -6.12
CA LEU A 81 13.81 -3.04 -6.53
C LEU A 81 15.28 -2.80 -6.21
N SER A 82 15.82 -1.61 -6.51
CA SER A 82 17.21 -1.25 -6.15
C SER A 82 17.46 -1.37 -4.65
N GLN A 83 16.50 -0.97 -3.81
CA GLN A 83 16.60 -1.11 -2.37
C GLN A 83 16.60 -2.59 -1.95
N ARG A 84 15.65 -3.40 -2.47
CA ARG A 84 15.53 -4.82 -2.14
C ARG A 84 16.76 -5.61 -2.56
N LEU A 85 17.27 -5.37 -3.79
CA LEU A 85 18.48 -5.98 -4.30
C LEU A 85 19.70 -5.65 -3.42
N ASN A 86 19.83 -4.38 -3.03
CA ASN A 86 20.90 -3.97 -2.11
C ASN A 86 20.78 -4.64 -0.72
N GLU A 87 19.57 -4.79 -0.19
CA GLU A 87 19.32 -5.48 1.08
C GLU A 87 19.69 -6.98 1.00
N ILE A 88 19.33 -7.66 -0.12
CA ILE A 88 19.69 -9.08 -0.35
C ILE A 88 21.20 -9.25 -0.46
N MET A 89 21.88 -8.39 -1.21
CA MET A 89 23.35 -8.44 -1.32
C MET A 89 24.03 -8.15 0.02
N THR A 90 23.51 -7.21 0.81
CA THR A 90 24.01 -6.96 2.17
C THR A 90 23.81 -8.17 3.09
N TYR A 91 22.66 -8.86 2.96
CA TYR A 91 22.45 -10.13 3.66
C TYR A 91 23.49 -11.18 3.23
N GLY A 92 23.80 -11.28 1.94
CA GLY A 92 24.86 -12.17 1.44
C GLY A 92 26.23 -11.87 2.02
N VAL A 93 26.59 -10.59 2.19
CA VAL A 93 27.85 -10.19 2.88
C VAL A 93 27.82 -10.61 4.35
N ASN A 94 26.74 -10.27 5.07
CA ASN A 94 26.62 -10.56 6.49
C ASN A 94 26.56 -12.06 6.81
N SER A 95 26.13 -12.87 5.83
CA SER A 95 26.11 -14.34 5.92
C SER A 95 27.41 -14.99 5.43
N GLY A 96 28.43 -14.21 5.06
CA GLY A 96 29.73 -14.70 4.60
C GLY A 96 29.73 -15.34 3.20
N LEU A 97 28.65 -15.15 2.42
CA LEU A 97 28.52 -15.72 1.07
C LEU A 97 29.31 -14.92 0.02
N ILE A 98 29.48 -13.63 0.26
CA ILE A 98 30.28 -12.72 -0.59
C ILE A 98 31.05 -11.74 0.29
N HIS A 99 32.19 -11.25 -0.21
CA HIS A 99 33.05 -10.36 0.56
C HIS A 99 32.62 -8.89 0.58
N ALA A 100 31.94 -8.44 -0.47
CA ALA A 100 31.49 -7.05 -0.61
C ALA A 100 30.17 -7.00 -1.37
N ASN A 101 29.38 -5.95 -1.09
CA ASN A 101 28.12 -5.69 -1.78
C ASN A 101 28.39 -4.84 -3.04
N PRO A 102 28.35 -5.41 -4.27
CA PRO A 102 28.56 -4.66 -5.50
C PRO A 102 27.43 -3.70 -5.84
N LEU A 103 26.29 -3.80 -5.15
CA LEU A 103 25.12 -2.95 -5.36
C LEU A 103 25.02 -1.80 -4.35
N SER A 104 26.07 -1.58 -3.55
CA SER A 104 26.13 -0.44 -2.63
C SER A 104 26.00 0.86 -3.43
N GLY A 105 24.99 1.68 -3.08
CA GLY A 105 24.75 2.94 -3.79
C GLY A 105 24.10 2.83 -5.18
N ILE A 106 23.71 1.66 -5.66
CA ILE A 106 23.15 1.44 -7.01
C ILE A 106 21.93 2.33 -7.31
N ARG A 107 21.19 2.71 -6.28
CA ARG A 107 20.05 3.60 -6.42
C ARG A 107 20.38 4.97 -7.02
N SER A 108 21.61 5.44 -6.86
CA SER A 108 22.07 6.74 -7.37
C SER A 108 22.22 6.77 -8.90
N VAL A 109 22.31 5.60 -9.54
CA VAL A 109 22.44 5.45 -11.00
C VAL A 109 21.12 5.72 -11.73
N PHE A 110 19.98 5.63 -11.03
CA PHE A 110 18.66 5.77 -11.60
C PHE A 110 18.02 7.14 -11.28
N LYS A 111 17.15 7.59 -12.19
CA LYS A 111 16.35 8.79 -11.98
C LYS A 111 15.50 8.66 -10.72
N LYS A 112 15.47 9.71 -9.92
CA LYS A 112 14.60 9.75 -8.75
C LYS A 112 13.15 9.98 -9.15
N PRO A 113 12.17 9.23 -8.62
CA PRO A 113 10.77 9.54 -8.84
C PRO A 113 10.46 10.95 -8.30
N LYS A 114 9.80 11.77 -9.10
CA LYS A 114 9.31 13.08 -8.62
C LYS A 114 8.21 12.83 -7.60
N LYS A 115 8.34 13.43 -6.43
CA LYS A 115 7.30 13.41 -5.41
C LYS A 115 6.11 14.21 -5.95
N LYS A 116 4.97 13.55 -6.15
CA LYS A 116 3.71 14.20 -6.53
C LYS A 116 2.75 14.05 -5.35
N ASN A 117 2.18 15.15 -4.89
CA ASN A 117 1.12 15.12 -3.88
C ASN A 117 -0.11 14.43 -4.48
N MET A 118 -0.90 13.78 -3.63
CA MET A 118 -2.16 13.22 -4.08
C MET A 118 -3.11 14.33 -4.49
N ALA A 119 -3.89 14.08 -5.55
CA ALA A 119 -4.88 15.04 -6.03
C ALA A 119 -5.91 15.32 -4.93
N ALA A 120 -6.12 16.59 -4.64
CA ALA A 120 -7.06 17.12 -3.65
C ALA A 120 -7.71 18.37 -4.24
N LEU A 121 -8.98 18.60 -3.90
CA LEU A 121 -9.70 19.81 -4.30
C LEU A 121 -9.31 20.98 -3.40
N ALA A 122 -9.41 22.18 -3.94
CA ALA A 122 -9.39 23.39 -3.14
C ALA A 122 -10.71 23.51 -2.33
N PRO A 123 -10.72 24.23 -1.20
CA PRO A 123 -11.90 24.33 -0.34
C PRO A 123 -13.16 24.87 -1.05
N ASP A 124 -13.01 25.77 -2.00
CA ASP A 124 -14.09 26.35 -2.82
C ASP A 124 -14.72 25.34 -3.79
N GLU A 125 -13.98 24.29 -4.18
CA GLU A 125 -14.49 23.18 -5.01
C GLU A 125 -15.32 22.15 -4.21
N LEU A 126 -15.36 22.25 -2.87
CA LEU A 126 -16.11 21.33 -2.02
C LEU A 126 -17.61 21.31 -2.37
N LYS A 127 -18.17 22.46 -2.73
CA LYS A 127 -19.59 22.58 -3.13
C LYS A 127 -19.88 21.71 -4.37
N GLU A 128 -19.01 21.73 -5.37
CA GLU A 128 -19.13 20.89 -6.58
C GLU A 128 -19.13 19.39 -6.20
N LEU A 129 -18.22 18.99 -5.31
CA LEU A 129 -18.14 17.62 -4.83
C LEU A 129 -19.43 17.19 -4.12
N MET A 130 -19.97 18.02 -3.23
CA MET A 130 -21.20 17.71 -2.49
C MET A 130 -22.42 17.58 -3.43
N VAL A 131 -22.53 18.45 -4.43
CA VAL A 131 -23.58 18.35 -5.46
C VAL A 131 -23.43 17.07 -6.29
N ALA A 132 -22.19 16.74 -6.68
CA ALA A 132 -21.91 15.51 -7.43
C ALA A 132 -22.25 14.25 -6.60
N ILE A 133 -21.88 14.21 -5.32
CA ILE A 133 -22.23 13.10 -4.42
C ILE A 133 -23.75 12.97 -4.29
N ALA A 134 -24.48 14.08 -4.12
CA ALA A 134 -25.94 14.08 -3.97
C ALA A 134 -26.66 13.52 -5.20
N ASN A 135 -26.19 13.84 -6.41
CA ASN A 135 -26.84 13.46 -7.67
C ASN A 135 -26.28 12.16 -8.29
N ALA A 136 -25.19 11.61 -7.74
CA ALA A 136 -24.56 10.42 -8.32
C ALA A 136 -25.42 9.17 -8.20
N SER A 137 -25.46 8.36 -9.26
CA SER A 137 -26.03 7.01 -9.25
C SER A 137 -25.06 6.02 -8.60
N ILE A 138 -24.88 6.14 -7.29
CA ILE A 138 -24.04 5.27 -6.45
C ILE A 138 -24.84 4.71 -5.30
N LYS A 139 -24.40 3.57 -4.77
CA LYS A 139 -25.04 2.94 -3.60
C LYS A 139 -24.98 3.86 -2.39
N ARG A 140 -26.02 3.80 -1.56
CA ARG A 140 -26.08 4.56 -0.30
C ARG A 140 -24.86 4.32 0.57
N THR A 141 -24.43 3.06 0.72
CA THR A 141 -23.22 2.70 1.48
C THR A 141 -21.96 3.38 0.94
N THR A 142 -21.83 3.48 -0.39
CA THR A 142 -20.69 4.18 -1.02
C THR A 142 -20.75 5.69 -0.79
N ARG A 143 -21.94 6.28 -0.89
CA ARG A 143 -22.17 7.70 -0.60
C ARG A 143 -21.79 8.01 0.85
N CYS A 144 -22.37 7.27 1.80
CA CYS A 144 -22.06 7.43 3.21
C CYS A 144 -20.57 7.22 3.52
N LEU A 145 -19.89 6.30 2.84
CA LEU A 145 -18.44 6.11 3.00
C LEU A 145 -17.65 7.36 2.59
N ILE A 146 -18.01 8.00 1.48
CA ILE A 146 -17.34 9.24 1.02
C ILE A 146 -17.57 10.37 2.03
N GLU A 147 -18.82 10.57 2.43
CA GLU A 147 -19.20 11.58 3.41
C GLU A 147 -18.56 11.31 4.78
N TRP A 148 -18.47 10.03 5.20
CA TRP A 148 -17.75 9.63 6.41
C TRP A 148 -16.28 10.03 6.37
N GLN A 149 -15.61 9.79 5.25
CA GLN A 149 -14.21 10.21 5.07
C GLN A 149 -14.04 11.73 5.11
N LEU A 150 -14.96 12.48 4.52
CA LEU A 150 -14.96 13.95 4.57
C LEU A 150 -15.13 14.46 6.00
N ASN A 151 -16.06 13.89 6.78
CA ASN A 151 -16.33 14.31 8.15
C ASN A 151 -15.25 13.91 9.14
N THR A 152 -14.55 12.80 8.90
CA THR A 152 -13.57 12.24 9.85
C THR A 152 -12.13 12.47 9.44
N MET A 153 -11.87 12.89 8.20
CA MET A 153 -10.51 13.10 7.62
C MET A 153 -9.59 11.87 7.77
N THR A 154 -10.17 10.67 7.78
CA THR A 154 -9.43 9.41 7.98
C THR A 154 -8.89 8.84 6.69
N ARG A 155 -7.95 7.88 6.80
CA ARG A 155 -7.44 7.18 5.61
C ARG A 155 -8.52 6.29 5.00
N PRO A 156 -8.50 6.06 3.67
CA PRO A 156 -9.49 5.21 3.00
C PRO A 156 -9.65 3.82 3.64
N ALA A 157 -8.56 3.20 4.07
CA ALA A 157 -8.61 1.91 4.75
C ALA A 157 -9.23 2.00 6.15
N GLU A 158 -8.92 3.05 6.91
CA GLU A 158 -9.49 3.30 8.24
C GLU A 158 -11.02 3.49 8.13
N ALA A 159 -11.48 4.34 7.20
CA ALA A 159 -12.89 4.57 6.96
C ALA A 159 -13.63 3.29 6.50
N ALA A 160 -13.07 2.56 5.53
CA ALA A 160 -13.69 1.34 5.02
C ALA A 160 -13.86 0.25 6.08
N THR A 161 -12.95 0.20 7.06
CA THR A 161 -12.96 -0.80 8.15
C THR A 161 -13.66 -0.34 9.42
N THR A 162 -14.44 0.75 9.39
CA THR A 162 -15.21 1.23 10.54
C THR A 162 -16.18 0.16 11.01
N ARG A 163 -16.16 -0.16 12.31
CA ARG A 163 -17.08 -1.11 12.95
C ARG A 163 -18.06 -0.36 13.85
N TRP A 164 -19.27 -0.87 13.97
CA TRP A 164 -20.25 -0.32 14.89
C TRP A 164 -19.80 -0.35 16.35
N ILE A 165 -19.10 -1.40 16.77
CA ILE A 165 -18.57 -1.54 18.14
C ILE A 165 -17.50 -0.49 18.51
N ASP A 166 -16.86 0.13 17.51
CA ASP A 166 -15.85 1.16 17.72
C ASP A 166 -16.44 2.56 17.91
N ILE A 167 -17.77 2.72 17.79
CA ILE A 167 -18.48 3.99 17.86
C ILE A 167 -19.19 4.09 19.21
N ASP A 168 -18.85 5.12 19.97
CA ASP A 168 -19.52 5.50 21.20
C ASP A 168 -20.42 6.69 20.91
N PHE A 169 -21.75 6.45 20.83
CA PHE A 169 -22.73 7.47 20.52
C PHE A 169 -22.94 8.45 21.68
N GLU A 170 -22.77 8.00 22.94
CA GLU A 170 -22.92 8.85 24.12
C GLU A 170 -21.76 9.83 24.23
N LYS A 171 -20.52 9.33 24.09
CA LYS A 171 -19.32 10.16 24.09
C LYS A 171 -19.08 10.85 22.75
N ARG A 172 -19.85 10.51 21.74
CA ARG A 172 -19.71 11.04 20.37
C ARG A 172 -18.29 10.85 19.84
N THR A 173 -17.76 9.63 19.95
CA THR A 173 -16.40 9.31 19.50
C THR A 173 -16.37 8.03 18.68
N TRP A 174 -15.42 8.00 17.73
CA TRP A 174 -15.00 6.80 17.02
C TRP A 174 -13.58 6.46 17.41
N THR A 175 -13.39 5.26 17.96
CA THR A 175 -12.08 4.77 18.40
C THR A 175 -11.52 3.77 17.38
N ILE A 176 -10.39 4.09 16.77
CA ILE A 176 -9.66 3.15 15.90
C ILE A 176 -8.58 2.48 16.75
N PRO A 177 -8.66 1.15 16.98
CA PRO A 177 -7.67 0.43 17.78
C PRO A 177 -6.27 0.47 17.15
N ALA A 178 -5.24 0.35 17.99
CA ALA A 178 -3.83 0.42 17.61
C ALA A 178 -3.45 -0.58 16.51
N GLU A 179 -4.04 -1.77 16.52
CA GLU A 179 -3.79 -2.87 15.58
C GLU A 179 -4.17 -2.50 14.13
N ARG A 180 -5.19 -1.63 13.98
CA ARG A 180 -5.64 -1.14 12.66
C ARG A 180 -4.94 0.16 12.24
N MET A 181 -4.10 0.73 13.10
CA MET A 181 -3.40 1.99 12.81
C MET A 181 -1.98 1.75 12.32
N LYS A 182 -1.59 2.43 11.22
CA LYS A 182 -0.22 2.35 10.67
C LYS A 182 0.87 2.66 11.70
N LYS A 183 0.59 3.54 12.66
CA LYS A 183 1.54 3.94 13.73
C LYS A 183 1.39 3.10 15.01
N ARG A 184 0.54 2.06 15.00
CA ARG A 184 0.25 1.20 16.17
C ARG A 184 -0.09 1.99 17.43
N ARG A 185 -0.87 3.07 17.30
CA ARG A 185 -1.40 3.88 18.39
C ARG A 185 -2.89 4.04 18.19
N THR A 186 -3.68 3.81 19.24
CA THR A 186 -5.12 4.07 19.24
C THR A 186 -5.39 5.52 18.84
N HIS A 187 -6.39 5.72 18.00
CA HIS A 187 -6.81 7.03 17.52
C HIS A 187 -8.28 7.24 17.83
N ILE A 188 -8.58 8.28 18.60
CA ILE A 188 -9.94 8.67 18.96
C ILE A 188 -10.32 9.90 18.15
N ILE A 189 -11.45 9.83 17.46
CA ILE A 189 -11.96 10.86 16.59
C ILE A 189 -13.29 11.36 17.17
N PRO A 190 -13.41 12.63 17.53
CA PRO A 190 -14.70 13.21 17.92
C PRO A 190 -15.64 13.26 16.72
N LEU A 191 -16.90 12.92 16.93
CA LEU A 191 -17.92 12.89 15.89
C LEU A 191 -18.77 14.16 15.93
N THR A 192 -18.84 14.83 14.79
CA THR A 192 -19.73 15.99 14.56
C THR A 192 -21.18 15.53 14.45
N ASP A 193 -22.13 16.47 14.53
CA ASP A 193 -23.57 16.18 14.30
C ASP A 193 -23.80 15.57 12.92
N GLN A 194 -23.07 16.04 11.91
CA GLN A 194 -23.13 15.52 10.55
C GLN A 194 -22.67 14.06 10.47
N ALA A 195 -21.57 13.73 11.17
CA ALA A 195 -21.05 12.37 11.23
C ALA A 195 -22.02 11.41 11.93
N LEU A 196 -22.66 11.86 13.02
CA LEU A 196 -23.69 11.09 13.75
C LEU A 196 -24.95 10.91 12.90
N ALA A 197 -25.43 11.96 12.25
CA ALA A 197 -26.59 11.88 11.36
C ALA A 197 -26.35 10.89 10.20
N LEU A 198 -25.13 10.84 9.67
CA LEU A 198 -24.74 9.89 8.65
C LEU A 198 -24.77 8.44 9.17
N LEU A 199 -24.30 8.21 10.40
CA LEU A 199 -24.37 6.89 11.03
C LEU A 199 -25.81 6.44 11.25
N GLU A 200 -26.68 7.33 11.72
CA GLU A 200 -28.11 7.04 11.85
C GLU A 200 -28.79 6.74 10.50
N ALA A 201 -28.41 7.47 9.44
CA ALA A 201 -28.96 7.25 8.09
C ALA A 201 -28.52 5.91 7.48
N ILE A 202 -27.36 5.37 7.84
CA ILE A 202 -26.87 4.07 7.33
C ILE A 202 -27.23 2.90 8.24
N LYS A 203 -27.55 3.12 9.51
CA LYS A 203 -27.89 2.10 10.50
C LYS A 203 -28.95 1.10 10.06
N PRO A 204 -30.06 1.50 9.40
CA PRO A 204 -31.05 0.54 8.88
C PRO A 204 -30.48 -0.47 7.86
N TYR A 205 -29.39 -0.13 7.17
CA TYR A 205 -28.79 -0.94 6.11
C TYR A 205 -27.67 -1.86 6.63
N SER A 206 -26.93 -1.43 7.63
CA SER A 206 -25.74 -2.15 8.12
C SER A 206 -25.67 -2.27 9.64
N GLY A 207 -26.60 -1.72 10.42
CA GLY A 207 -26.57 -1.77 11.87
C GLY A 207 -26.62 -3.19 12.48
N HIS A 208 -27.13 -4.17 11.72
CA HIS A 208 -27.13 -5.58 12.07
C HIS A 208 -25.86 -6.31 11.62
N ARG A 209 -24.88 -5.62 11.06
CA ARG A 209 -23.58 -6.13 10.58
C ARG A 209 -22.47 -5.70 11.53
N GLU A 210 -21.28 -6.28 11.36
CA GLU A 210 -20.08 -5.86 12.08
C GLU A 210 -19.59 -4.49 11.60
N TYR A 211 -19.56 -4.30 10.27
CA TYR A 211 -19.01 -3.11 9.63
C TYR A 211 -20.10 -2.10 9.26
N VAL A 212 -19.79 -0.81 9.47
CA VAL A 212 -20.66 0.30 9.03
C VAL A 212 -20.80 0.30 7.50
N PHE A 213 -19.73 -0.02 6.80
CA PHE A 213 -19.65 -0.09 5.33
C PHE A 213 -19.32 -1.51 4.86
N PRO A 214 -20.30 -2.44 4.85
CA PRO A 214 -20.06 -3.82 4.45
C PRO A 214 -19.78 -3.95 2.95
N ALA A 215 -19.07 -5.01 2.57
CA ALA A 215 -18.87 -5.36 1.17
C ALA A 215 -20.16 -5.92 0.54
N ASP A 216 -20.40 -5.61 -0.72
CA ASP A 216 -21.60 -6.05 -1.44
C ASP A 216 -21.67 -7.58 -1.62
N ARG A 217 -20.56 -8.20 -2.03
CA ARG A 217 -20.51 -9.64 -2.32
C ARG A 217 -20.42 -10.51 -1.07
N ASN A 218 -19.78 -10.00 -0.03
CA ASN A 218 -19.64 -10.66 1.25
C ASN A 218 -19.88 -9.68 2.39
N PRO A 219 -21.13 -9.48 2.82
CA PRO A 219 -21.47 -8.50 3.86
C PRO A 219 -20.91 -8.80 5.26
N ARG A 220 -20.26 -9.95 5.45
CA ARG A 220 -19.49 -10.27 6.67
C ARG A 220 -18.14 -9.55 6.72
N THR A 221 -17.72 -8.94 5.61
CA THR A 221 -16.48 -8.19 5.50
C THR A 221 -16.79 -6.72 5.19
N HIS A 222 -15.79 -5.86 5.38
CA HIS A 222 -15.88 -4.43 5.01
C HIS A 222 -15.75 -4.22 3.50
N CYS A 223 -16.23 -3.08 3.00
CA CYS A 223 -16.03 -2.67 1.61
C CYS A 223 -14.53 -2.47 1.30
N ASN A 224 -14.19 -2.52 0.02
CA ASN A 224 -12.82 -2.26 -0.41
C ASN A 224 -12.44 -0.79 -0.15
N SER A 225 -11.23 -0.52 0.35
CA SER A 225 -10.72 0.83 0.59
C SER A 225 -10.66 1.71 -0.67
N GLN A 226 -10.69 1.11 -1.86
CA GLN A 226 -10.77 1.81 -3.14
C GLN A 226 -12.20 2.14 -3.58
N THR A 227 -13.23 1.71 -2.85
CA THR A 227 -14.64 1.92 -3.22
C THR A 227 -14.96 3.41 -3.39
N ALA A 228 -14.56 4.25 -2.43
CA ALA A 228 -14.74 5.69 -2.51
C ALA A 228 -13.96 6.28 -3.71
N ASN A 229 -12.73 5.85 -3.92
CA ASN A 229 -11.88 6.34 -5.01
C ASN A 229 -12.48 6.02 -6.39
N MET A 230 -13.00 4.81 -6.57
CA MET A 230 -13.68 4.41 -7.81
C MET A 230 -14.98 5.17 -8.05
N ALA A 231 -15.71 5.52 -7.00
CA ALA A 231 -16.90 6.34 -7.10
C ALA A 231 -16.55 7.79 -7.50
N LEU A 232 -15.55 8.40 -6.87
CA LEU A 232 -15.04 9.73 -7.24
C LEU A 232 -14.62 9.80 -8.72
N LYS A 233 -13.90 8.78 -9.19
CA LYS A 233 -13.52 8.68 -10.62
C LYS A 233 -14.75 8.66 -11.54
N ARG A 234 -15.79 7.87 -11.22
CA ARG A 234 -17.04 7.80 -12.00
C ARG A 234 -17.85 9.10 -11.97
N MET A 235 -17.73 9.89 -10.91
CA MET A 235 -18.35 11.20 -10.77
C MET A 235 -17.59 12.33 -11.49
N GLY A 236 -16.50 12.02 -12.25
CA GLY A 236 -15.74 12.99 -13.02
C GLY A 236 -14.55 13.63 -12.28
N PHE A 237 -14.20 13.16 -11.09
CA PHE A 237 -13.07 13.69 -10.32
C PHE A 237 -11.74 12.97 -10.59
N GLU A 238 -11.65 12.17 -11.68
CA GLU A 238 -10.39 11.54 -12.07
C GLU A 238 -9.29 12.57 -12.29
N GLY A 239 -8.14 12.39 -11.64
CA GLY A 239 -7.02 13.33 -11.71
C GLY A 239 -7.17 14.60 -10.85
N ARG A 240 -8.37 14.97 -10.42
CA ARG A 240 -8.66 16.15 -9.58
C ARG A 240 -8.74 15.79 -8.09
N LEU A 241 -9.36 14.67 -7.74
CA LEU A 241 -9.52 14.21 -6.37
C LEU A 241 -9.33 12.71 -6.27
N VAL A 242 -8.58 12.29 -5.28
CA VAL A 242 -8.53 10.90 -4.81
C VAL A 242 -9.01 10.81 -3.37
N SER A 243 -9.56 9.66 -2.99
CA SER A 243 -10.10 9.43 -1.65
C SER A 243 -9.09 9.79 -0.53
N HIS A 244 -7.80 9.53 -0.74
CA HIS A 244 -6.75 9.95 0.21
C HIS A 244 -6.53 11.48 0.22
N GLY A 245 -6.77 12.16 -0.89
CA GLY A 245 -6.65 13.61 -1.03
C GLY A 245 -7.67 14.39 -0.21
N MET A 246 -8.82 13.78 0.13
CA MET A 246 -9.81 14.39 1.02
C MET A 246 -9.26 14.79 2.40
N ARG A 247 -8.12 14.24 2.81
CA ARG A 247 -7.42 14.64 4.05
C ARG A 247 -6.59 15.92 3.92
N SER A 248 -6.47 16.46 2.73
CA SER A 248 -5.66 17.65 2.41
C SER A 248 -6.52 18.83 1.97
N MET A 249 -7.84 18.69 2.08
CA MET A 249 -8.83 19.70 1.79
C MET A 249 -9.02 20.66 2.93
#